data_e4524ecd28683a9271e7a5946fa6904f
#
_entry.id   e4524ecd28683a9271e7a5946fa6904f
#
_cell.length_a   1.000
_cell.length_b   1.000
_cell.length_c   1.000
_cell.angle_alpha   90.00
_cell.angle_beta   90.00
_cell.angle_gamma   90.00
#
_symmetry.space_group_name_H-M   'P 1'
#
loop_
_entity.id
_entity.type
_entity.pdbx_description
1 polymer ?
#
loop_
_entity_poly.entity_id
_entity_poly.type
_entity_poly.pdbx_seq_one_letter_code
_entity_poly.pdbx_strand_id
1 'polypeptide(L)'
;MKLSAPRRVLARATAVLVLALGMATGSTGLLSGAEAHAMPVTEGSFSFSGDPGDYISGGRSYAYATASDDRLNITADSDNNTVSLSVDGANGDWWYLDLAAPSGQALVPGTYTGATRHPFNEPTEPGLSLDGNGRGCNTLTGEFTISDVEFGPQGYVKKLDATFEQHCEGGTTAARGEVHINNPAPPAELDLGLAVAVEGTASTLNGKATLHGTVSCNKPVRVAVAGDVTQVKNQTLIRGSYSTSVSCVPGAPVEWTGTAVPTGSVPFQRGLVEVEARATATDPDYAQPVTVNETVPVRLRRG
;
A
#
# COMPACT_ATOMS: atom_id res chain seq x y z
N MET A 1 -31.36 -76.05 -11.74
CA MET A 1 -31.44 -75.23 -12.93
C MET A 1 -32.10 -73.90 -12.55
N LYS A 2 -31.36 -72.80 -12.36
CA LYS A 2 -31.94 -71.47 -12.15
C LYS A 2 -31.30 -70.55 -13.19
N LEU A 3 -32.12 -70.03 -14.09
CA LEU A 3 -31.73 -69.04 -15.11
C LEU A 3 -31.67 -67.65 -14.46
N SER A 4 -30.56 -67.00 -14.63
CA SER A 4 -30.37 -65.59 -14.27
C SER A 4 -30.58 -64.70 -15.50
N ALA A 5 -31.48 -63.72 -15.39
CA ALA A 5 -31.75 -62.70 -16.40
C ALA A 5 -30.79 -61.54 -16.29
N PRO A 6 -30.40 -60.89 -17.39
CA PRO A 6 -29.48 -59.74 -17.34
C PRO A 6 -30.22 -58.43 -17.04
N ARG A 7 -29.64 -57.64 -16.10
CA ARG A 7 -30.08 -56.29 -15.78
C ARG A 7 -29.66 -55.32 -16.89
N ARG A 8 -30.61 -54.67 -17.52
CA ARG A 8 -30.39 -53.52 -18.43
C ARG A 8 -30.07 -52.29 -17.62
N VAL A 9 -28.91 -51.67 -17.91
CA VAL A 9 -28.49 -50.36 -17.37
C VAL A 9 -29.08 -49.31 -18.30
N LEU A 10 -30.00 -48.47 -17.77
CA LEU A 10 -30.50 -47.28 -18.46
C LEU A 10 -29.48 -46.13 -18.21
N ALA A 11 -28.85 -45.70 -19.28
CA ALA A 11 -28.08 -44.47 -19.30
C ALA A 11 -29.06 -43.27 -19.33
N ARG A 12 -29.05 -42.47 -18.26
CA ARG A 12 -29.73 -41.17 -18.24
C ARG A 12 -28.78 -40.11 -18.81
N ALA A 13 -29.10 -39.58 -19.96
CA ALA A 13 -28.48 -38.39 -20.51
C ALA A 13 -29.03 -37.15 -19.79
N THR A 14 -28.18 -36.48 -19.02
CA THR A 14 -28.48 -35.19 -18.45
C THR A 14 -28.04 -34.10 -19.43
N ALA A 15 -29.00 -33.40 -20.01
CA ALA A 15 -28.74 -32.19 -20.81
C ALA A 15 -28.36 -31.05 -19.85
N VAL A 16 -27.14 -30.56 -19.98
CA VAL A 16 -26.68 -29.37 -19.29
C VAL A 16 -27.06 -28.14 -20.11
N LEU A 17 -28.04 -27.40 -19.62
CA LEU A 17 -28.43 -26.10 -20.17
C LEU A 17 -27.41 -25.04 -19.67
N VAL A 18 -26.53 -24.58 -20.54
CA VAL A 18 -25.62 -23.49 -20.23
C VAL A 18 -26.37 -22.16 -20.41
N LEU A 19 -26.84 -21.59 -19.30
CA LEU A 19 -27.27 -20.18 -19.28
C LEU A 19 -26.04 -19.28 -19.29
N ALA A 20 -25.78 -18.63 -20.42
CA ALA A 20 -24.81 -17.52 -20.48
C ALA A 20 -25.43 -16.29 -19.80
N LEU A 21 -25.15 -16.09 -18.51
CA LEU A 21 -25.35 -14.79 -17.88
C LEU A 21 -24.22 -13.86 -18.32
N GLY A 22 -24.58 -12.85 -19.12
CA GLY A 22 -23.70 -11.72 -19.40
C GLY A 22 -23.36 -10.97 -18.11
N MET A 23 -22.16 -11.15 -17.58
CA MET A 23 -21.62 -10.30 -16.53
C MET A 23 -21.16 -9.00 -17.17
N ALA A 24 -21.96 -7.94 -16.97
CA ALA A 24 -21.47 -6.58 -17.11
C ALA A 24 -20.39 -6.39 -16.03
N THR A 25 -19.12 -6.39 -16.42
CA THR A 25 -17.99 -6.04 -15.54
C THR A 25 -18.03 -4.54 -15.31
N GLY A 26 -18.84 -4.13 -14.34
CA GLY A 26 -18.63 -2.84 -13.68
C GLY A 26 -17.26 -2.93 -13.00
N SER A 27 -16.29 -2.18 -13.48
CA SER A 27 -15.03 -1.94 -12.78
C SER A 27 -15.32 -1.13 -11.51
N THR A 28 -15.67 -1.81 -10.43
CA THR A 28 -15.52 -1.24 -9.09
C THR A 28 -14.02 -1.14 -8.89
N GLY A 29 -13.49 0.08 -9.01
CA GLY A 29 -12.14 0.38 -8.57
C GLY A 29 -12.07 0.02 -7.08
N LEU A 30 -11.47 -1.12 -6.78
CA LEU A 30 -10.98 -1.39 -5.44
C LEU A 30 -9.94 -0.30 -5.19
N LEU A 31 -10.27 0.65 -4.35
CA LEU A 31 -9.28 1.46 -3.66
C LEU A 31 -8.49 0.45 -2.82
N SER A 32 -7.41 -0.10 -3.38
CA SER A 32 -6.40 -0.79 -2.61
C SER A 32 -5.81 0.29 -1.71
N GLY A 33 -6.27 0.36 -0.47
CA GLY A 33 -5.55 1.08 0.56
C GLY A 33 -4.12 0.53 0.55
N ALA A 34 -3.15 1.39 0.38
CA ALA A 34 -1.77 1.00 0.49
C ALA A 34 -1.57 0.49 1.92
N GLU A 35 -1.25 -0.78 2.05
CA GLU A 35 -0.86 -1.34 3.34
C GLU A 35 0.48 -0.71 3.72
N ALA A 36 0.54 -0.07 4.88
CA ALA A 36 1.78 0.44 5.43
C ALA A 36 2.71 -0.76 5.70
N HIS A 37 3.92 -0.72 5.12
CA HIS A 37 4.90 -1.76 5.36
C HIS A 37 5.58 -1.53 6.71
N ALA A 38 5.51 -2.53 7.61
CA ALA A 38 6.25 -2.49 8.87
C ALA A 38 7.75 -2.37 8.56
N MET A 39 8.38 -1.33 9.10
CA MET A 39 9.80 -1.06 8.89
C MET A 39 10.63 -1.51 10.09
N PRO A 40 11.81 -2.11 9.86
CA PRO A 40 12.73 -2.47 10.93
C PRO A 40 13.13 -1.25 11.75
N VAL A 41 13.06 -1.37 13.06
CA VAL A 41 13.54 -0.36 14.00
C VAL A 41 15.07 -0.41 14.03
N THR A 42 15.70 0.75 13.83
CA THR A 42 17.16 0.87 13.84
C THR A 42 17.70 1.01 15.26
N GLU A 43 17.05 1.83 16.07
CA GLU A 43 17.37 2.05 17.47
C GLU A 43 16.08 2.07 18.28
N GLY A 44 15.92 1.13 19.21
CA GLY A 44 14.73 1.06 20.03
C GLY A 44 14.73 -0.06 21.04
N SER A 45 13.80 0.08 21.98
CA SER A 45 13.54 -0.91 23.02
C SER A 45 12.04 -1.01 23.32
N PHE A 46 11.65 -2.16 23.79
CA PHE A 46 10.33 -2.48 24.28
C PHE A 46 10.45 -3.29 25.56
N SER A 47 9.81 -2.87 26.64
CA SER A 47 9.80 -3.61 27.88
C SER A 47 8.44 -3.58 28.55
N PHE A 48 8.09 -4.66 29.25
CA PHE A 48 6.90 -4.70 30.08
C PHE A 48 7.03 -5.73 31.20
N SER A 49 6.21 -5.56 32.24
CA SER A 49 6.06 -6.50 33.32
C SER A 49 4.60 -6.54 33.77
N GLY A 50 4.20 -7.60 34.46
CA GLY A 50 2.84 -7.69 34.98
C GLY A 50 2.78 -8.05 36.45
N ASP A 51 1.64 -7.71 37.05
CA ASP A 51 1.30 -8.10 38.40
C ASP A 51 1.24 -9.63 38.51
N PRO A 52 1.49 -10.21 39.72
CA PRO A 52 1.25 -11.64 39.93
C PRO A 52 -0.19 -12.01 39.55
N GLY A 53 -0.33 -12.93 38.60
CA GLY A 53 -1.63 -13.35 38.06
C GLY A 53 -2.11 -12.60 36.83
N ASP A 54 -1.34 -11.62 36.31
CA ASP A 54 -1.63 -11.04 35.01
C ASP A 54 -1.47 -12.11 33.91
N TYR A 55 -2.47 -12.20 33.04
CA TYR A 55 -2.53 -13.25 32.00
C TYR A 55 -1.49 -13.06 30.89
N ILE A 56 -1.25 -11.84 30.46
CA ILE A 56 -0.35 -11.57 29.34
C ILE A 56 1.11 -11.82 29.74
N SER A 57 1.57 -11.21 30.80
CA SER A 57 2.95 -11.37 31.27
C SER A 57 3.19 -12.69 31.99
N GLY A 58 2.14 -13.29 32.58
CA GLY A 58 2.26 -14.39 33.53
C GLY A 58 2.98 -13.98 34.82
N GLY A 59 2.91 -12.71 35.20
CA GLY A 59 3.61 -12.14 36.35
C GLY A 59 5.13 -11.98 36.14
N ARG A 60 5.60 -11.93 34.88
CA ARG A 60 7.03 -11.86 34.53
C ARG A 60 7.36 -10.49 33.94
N SER A 61 8.67 -10.22 33.85
CA SER A 61 9.22 -9.07 33.14
C SER A 61 9.86 -9.51 31.82
N TYR A 62 9.70 -8.67 30.82
CA TYR A 62 10.21 -8.85 29.46
C TYR A 62 10.92 -7.57 29.03
N ALA A 63 12.03 -7.72 28.32
CA ALA A 63 12.78 -6.58 27.78
C ALA A 63 13.45 -7.00 26.48
N TYR A 64 13.28 -6.19 25.45
CA TYR A 64 13.80 -6.38 24.10
C TYR A 64 14.42 -5.09 23.62
N ALA A 65 15.53 -5.17 22.91
CA ALA A 65 16.20 -4.02 22.34
C ALA A 65 16.95 -4.40 21.06
N THR A 66 16.99 -3.51 20.10
CA THR A 66 17.77 -3.70 18.87
C THR A 66 19.26 -3.92 19.18
N ALA A 67 19.77 -3.36 20.27
CA ALA A 67 21.13 -3.58 20.75
C ALA A 67 21.40 -4.99 21.30
N SER A 68 20.35 -5.80 21.51
CA SER A 68 20.41 -7.18 22.04
C SER A 68 20.08 -8.23 20.97
N ASP A 69 20.21 -7.88 19.69
CA ASP A 69 19.87 -8.69 18.53
C ASP A 69 18.35 -9.05 18.43
N ASP A 70 17.48 -8.38 19.18
CA ASP A 70 16.04 -8.50 19.02
C ASP A 70 15.60 -7.72 17.77
N ARG A 71 14.59 -8.25 17.07
CA ARG A 71 14.01 -7.57 15.91
C ARG A 71 12.72 -6.87 16.32
N LEU A 72 12.73 -5.57 16.21
CA LEU A 72 11.58 -4.72 16.37
C LEU A 72 11.17 -4.16 15.00
N ASN A 73 9.89 -4.23 14.67
CA ASN A 73 9.34 -3.57 13.49
C ASN A 73 8.17 -2.71 13.91
N ILE A 74 8.10 -1.51 13.35
CA ILE A 74 7.06 -0.54 13.68
C ILE A 74 6.45 0.06 12.43
N THR A 75 5.16 0.33 12.47
CA THR A 75 4.46 1.06 11.42
C THR A 75 3.31 1.86 12.02
N ALA A 76 2.92 2.93 11.34
CA ALA A 76 1.65 3.61 11.57
C ALA A 76 0.73 3.38 10.37
N ASP A 77 -0.57 3.58 10.56
CA ASP A 77 -1.51 3.66 9.45
C ASP A 77 -1.37 4.98 8.66
N SER A 78 -2.08 5.10 7.54
CA SER A 78 -1.99 6.27 6.65
C SER A 78 -2.40 7.59 7.31
N ASP A 79 -3.22 7.52 8.34
CA ASP A 79 -3.79 8.70 9.04
C ASP A 79 -3.05 8.97 10.36
N ASN A 80 -2.00 8.19 10.66
CA ASN A 80 -1.26 8.21 11.92
C ASN A 80 -2.17 8.01 13.15
N ASN A 81 -3.30 7.33 12.97
CA ASN A 81 -4.26 7.02 14.02
C ASN A 81 -3.78 5.87 14.90
N THR A 82 -3.12 4.88 14.30
CA THR A 82 -2.67 3.67 14.97
C THR A 82 -1.17 3.45 14.73
N VAL A 83 -0.47 3.05 15.78
CA VAL A 83 0.89 2.52 15.70
C VAL A 83 0.88 1.05 16.10
N SER A 84 1.49 0.20 15.28
CA SER A 84 1.68 -1.22 15.52
C SER A 84 3.17 -1.55 15.64
N LEU A 85 3.57 -2.11 16.76
CA LEU A 85 4.92 -2.63 17.03
C LEU A 85 4.87 -4.15 17.04
N SER A 86 5.77 -4.81 16.33
CA SER A 86 6.05 -6.24 16.47
C SER A 86 7.46 -6.47 16.95
N VAL A 87 7.60 -7.47 17.82
CA VAL A 87 8.88 -7.88 18.42
C VAL A 87 9.10 -9.36 18.16
N ASP A 88 10.26 -9.68 17.59
CA ASP A 88 10.79 -11.05 17.53
C ASP A 88 12.05 -11.08 18.39
N GLY A 89 11.94 -11.58 19.59
CA GLY A 89 13.05 -11.69 20.55
C GLY A 89 14.06 -12.75 20.12
N ALA A 90 15.34 -12.47 20.34
CA ALA A 90 16.41 -13.40 20.08
C ALA A 90 16.27 -14.72 20.89
N ASN A 91 15.50 -14.70 21.97
CA ASN A 91 15.14 -15.85 22.80
C ASN A 91 13.96 -16.67 22.25
N GLY A 92 13.35 -16.27 21.11
CA GLY A 92 12.21 -16.92 20.47
C GLY A 92 10.84 -16.42 20.94
N ASP A 93 10.79 -15.42 21.82
CA ASP A 93 9.54 -14.74 22.17
C ASP A 93 9.06 -13.89 20.99
N TRP A 94 7.73 -13.66 20.91
CA TRP A 94 7.13 -12.74 19.97
C TRP A 94 5.99 -11.97 20.62
N TRP A 95 5.94 -10.65 20.37
CA TRP A 95 4.95 -9.75 20.95
C TRP A 95 4.46 -8.74 19.93
N TYR A 96 3.23 -8.30 20.13
CA TYR A 96 2.61 -7.19 19.39
C TYR A 96 2.08 -6.16 20.38
N LEU A 97 2.26 -4.90 20.05
CA LEU A 97 1.66 -3.77 20.76
C LEU A 97 1.00 -2.86 19.75
N ASP A 98 -0.30 -2.64 19.90
CA ASP A 98 -1.07 -1.65 19.14
C ASP A 98 -1.52 -0.53 20.06
N LEU A 99 -1.33 0.71 19.62
CA LEU A 99 -1.79 1.93 20.25
C LEU A 99 -2.57 2.73 19.23
N ALA A 100 -3.84 3.03 19.50
CA ALA A 100 -4.71 3.75 18.58
C ALA A 100 -5.41 4.92 19.28
N ALA A 101 -5.43 6.07 18.63
CA ALA A 101 -6.28 7.20 19.01
C ALA A 101 -7.75 6.90 18.66
N PRO A 102 -8.73 7.64 19.19
CA PRO A 102 -10.09 7.58 18.68
C PRO A 102 -10.15 7.80 17.18
N SER A 103 -11.07 7.13 16.50
CA SER A 103 -11.18 7.14 15.04
C SER A 103 -11.18 8.55 14.44
N GLY A 104 -10.38 8.75 13.40
CA GLY A 104 -10.23 10.04 12.71
C GLY A 104 -9.35 11.06 13.43
N GLN A 105 -8.66 10.66 14.49
CA GLN A 105 -7.66 11.47 15.18
C GLN A 105 -6.27 10.83 15.00
N ALA A 106 -5.25 11.63 14.74
CA ALA A 106 -3.88 11.15 14.75
C ALA A 106 -3.40 10.98 16.20
N LEU A 107 -2.49 10.02 16.43
CA LEU A 107 -1.75 9.91 17.69
C LEU A 107 -0.85 11.14 17.86
N VAL A 108 -0.98 11.78 19.00
CA VAL A 108 -0.17 12.95 19.41
C VAL A 108 0.25 12.80 20.87
N PRO A 109 1.25 13.53 21.35
CA PRO A 109 1.59 13.50 22.76
C PRO A 109 0.38 13.80 23.66
N GLY A 110 0.13 12.90 24.65
CA GLY A 110 -1.03 12.95 25.53
C GLY A 110 -1.32 11.62 26.19
N THR A 111 -2.25 11.61 27.14
CA THR A 111 -2.74 10.40 27.80
C THR A 111 -4.09 9.98 27.22
N TYR A 112 -4.18 8.74 26.82
CA TYR A 112 -5.34 8.08 26.22
C TYR A 112 -5.97 7.14 27.24
N THR A 113 -6.88 7.68 28.05
CA THR A 113 -7.55 6.93 29.12
C THR A 113 -8.77 6.18 28.61
N GLY A 114 -9.14 5.07 29.27
CA GLY A 114 -10.30 4.28 28.90
C GLY A 114 -10.10 3.51 27.60
N ALA A 115 -8.87 3.16 27.26
CA ALA A 115 -8.58 2.35 26.09
C ALA A 115 -9.22 0.97 26.22
N THR A 116 -9.78 0.49 25.10
CA THR A 116 -10.36 -0.85 24.97
C THR A 116 -9.62 -1.62 23.89
N ARG A 117 -9.99 -2.90 23.69
CA ARG A 117 -9.23 -3.81 22.81
C ARG A 117 -9.20 -3.34 21.36
N HIS A 118 -8.02 -3.01 20.87
CA HIS A 118 -7.81 -2.78 19.43
C HIS A 118 -7.80 -4.10 18.64
N PRO A 119 -8.41 -4.20 17.42
CA PRO A 119 -9.15 -3.17 16.67
C PRO A 119 -10.67 -3.13 16.94
N PHE A 120 -11.12 -3.65 18.07
CA PHE A 120 -12.53 -3.80 18.42
C PHE A 120 -13.05 -2.67 19.34
N ASN A 121 -12.24 -1.64 19.60
CA ASN A 121 -12.64 -0.46 20.34
C ASN A 121 -13.72 0.33 19.60
N GLU A 122 -14.62 0.98 20.35
CA GLU A 122 -15.60 1.87 19.76
C GLU A 122 -14.91 3.08 19.08
N PRO A 123 -15.48 3.66 18.03
CA PRO A 123 -14.82 4.76 17.29
C PRO A 123 -14.45 5.99 18.13
N THR A 124 -15.11 6.19 19.27
CA THR A 124 -14.86 7.30 20.18
C THR A 124 -13.86 6.98 21.30
N GLU A 125 -13.41 5.75 21.37
CA GLU A 125 -12.52 5.27 22.42
C GLU A 125 -11.12 5.02 21.85
N PRO A 126 -10.05 5.22 22.65
CA PRO A 126 -8.72 4.78 22.27
C PRO A 126 -8.66 3.24 22.20
N GLY A 127 -7.78 2.74 21.37
CA GLY A 127 -7.49 1.30 21.25
C GLY A 127 -6.13 0.95 21.85
N LEU A 128 -6.07 -0.16 22.57
CA LEU A 128 -4.84 -0.73 23.09
C LEU A 128 -4.88 -2.26 22.90
N SER A 129 -3.76 -2.87 22.54
CA SER A 129 -3.58 -4.32 22.58
C SER A 129 -2.11 -4.66 22.81
N LEU A 130 -1.81 -5.34 23.91
CA LEU A 130 -0.57 -6.10 24.09
C LEU A 130 -0.91 -7.57 24.05
N ASP A 131 -0.34 -8.29 23.11
CA ASP A 131 -0.48 -9.74 22.99
C ASP A 131 0.80 -10.39 22.47
N GLY A 132 0.94 -11.69 22.66
CA GLY A 132 2.10 -12.44 22.17
C GLY A 132 2.28 -13.76 22.88
N ASN A 133 3.20 -14.59 22.39
CA ASN A 133 3.48 -15.92 22.94
C ASN A 133 2.23 -16.78 23.18
N GLY A 134 1.21 -16.66 22.29
CA GLY A 134 -0.05 -17.38 22.38
C GLY A 134 -1.01 -16.85 23.45
N ARG A 135 -0.80 -15.64 23.97
CA ARG A 135 -1.64 -15.01 24.99
C ARG A 135 -2.17 -13.67 24.49
N GLY A 136 -3.45 -13.41 24.64
CA GLY A 136 -4.15 -12.18 24.28
C GLY A 136 -5.44 -12.06 25.10
N CYS A 137 -5.92 -10.84 25.31
CA CYS A 137 -7.18 -10.59 26.00
C CYS A 137 -8.34 -10.67 25.01
N ASN A 138 -9.49 -11.27 25.38
CA ASN A 138 -10.72 -11.14 24.59
C ASN A 138 -11.36 -9.77 24.80
N THR A 139 -11.33 -9.28 26.03
CA THR A 139 -11.69 -7.92 26.41
C THR A 139 -10.57 -7.31 27.22
N LEU A 140 -10.34 -6.02 27.08
CA LEU A 140 -9.39 -5.31 27.90
C LEU A 140 -9.91 -3.93 28.29
N THR A 141 -9.36 -3.40 29.36
CA THR A 141 -9.42 -1.99 29.73
C THR A 141 -7.98 -1.53 30.02
N GLY A 142 -7.69 -0.27 29.72
CA GLY A 142 -6.36 0.23 29.95
C GLY A 142 -6.22 1.72 29.63
N GLU A 143 -4.99 2.14 29.63
CA GLU A 143 -4.60 3.48 29.19
C GLU A 143 -3.17 3.45 28.63
N PHE A 144 -2.85 4.44 27.83
CA PHE A 144 -1.47 4.67 27.42
C PHE A 144 -1.16 6.16 27.33
N THR A 145 0.09 6.50 27.48
CA THR A 145 0.58 7.88 27.36
C THR A 145 1.66 7.92 26.29
N ILE A 146 1.45 8.77 25.29
CA ILE A 146 2.47 9.14 24.32
C ILE A 146 3.18 10.37 24.87
N SER A 147 4.47 10.26 25.18
CA SER A 147 5.29 11.39 25.61
C SER A 147 5.94 12.11 24.43
N ASP A 148 6.26 11.37 23.36
CA ASP A 148 6.79 11.92 22.13
C ASP A 148 6.44 11.00 20.94
N VAL A 149 6.10 11.57 19.78
CA VAL A 149 5.87 10.85 18.55
C VAL A 149 6.19 11.72 17.34
N GLU A 150 6.91 11.16 16.37
CA GLU A 150 7.21 11.81 15.11
C GLU A 150 6.98 10.80 13.96
N PHE A 151 6.10 11.17 13.05
CA PHE A 151 5.77 10.37 11.87
C PHE A 151 6.49 10.89 10.61
N GLY A 152 6.77 10.00 9.69
CA GLY A 152 7.20 10.26 8.34
C GLY A 152 6.16 9.81 7.31
N PRO A 153 6.52 9.81 6.02
CA PRO A 153 5.62 9.38 4.96
C PRO A 153 5.29 7.88 5.06
N GLN A 154 4.11 7.50 4.55
CA GLN A 154 3.69 6.11 4.33
C GLN A 154 3.74 5.23 5.60
N GLY A 155 3.34 5.77 6.74
CA GLY A 155 3.33 5.03 8.01
C GLY A 155 4.71 4.84 8.66
N TYR A 156 5.74 5.56 8.20
CA TYR A 156 7.04 5.57 8.85
C TYR A 156 6.95 6.20 10.24
N VAL A 157 7.43 5.51 11.26
CA VAL A 157 7.53 6.03 12.62
C VAL A 157 8.99 6.38 12.89
N LYS A 158 9.30 7.67 12.90
CA LYS A 158 10.65 8.16 13.20
C LYS A 158 10.94 8.11 14.68
N LYS A 159 9.98 8.50 15.51
CA LYS A 159 10.12 8.49 16.96
C LYS A 159 8.83 8.05 17.63
N LEU A 160 8.95 7.28 18.70
CA LEU A 160 7.85 6.95 19.60
C LEU A 160 8.41 6.72 21.00
N ASP A 161 7.94 7.51 21.96
CA ASP A 161 8.14 7.31 23.38
C ASP A 161 6.76 7.18 24.04
N ALA A 162 6.42 6.00 24.54
CA ALA A 162 5.12 5.73 25.14
C ALA A 162 5.20 4.78 26.31
N THR A 163 4.22 4.89 27.21
CA THR A 163 3.96 3.93 28.28
C THR A 163 2.53 3.43 28.20
N PHE A 164 2.26 2.24 28.72
CA PHE A 164 0.93 1.67 28.71
C PHE A 164 0.63 0.83 29.96
N GLU A 165 -0.66 0.71 30.28
CA GLU A 165 -1.20 -0.19 31.28
C GLU A 165 -2.41 -0.91 30.70
N GLN A 166 -2.44 -2.25 30.78
CA GLN A 166 -3.48 -3.10 30.24
C GLN A 166 -3.97 -4.10 31.28
N HIS A 167 -5.30 -4.23 31.41
CA HIS A 167 -6.00 -5.22 32.25
C HIS A 167 -6.85 -6.12 31.36
N CYS A 168 -6.70 -7.45 31.50
CA CYS A 168 -7.50 -8.42 30.75
C CYS A 168 -8.80 -8.79 31.48
N GLU A 169 -9.87 -9.05 30.70
CA GLU A 169 -11.12 -9.69 31.13
C GLU A 169 -11.77 -9.04 32.38
N GLY A 170 -11.62 -7.71 32.55
CA GLY A 170 -12.14 -6.98 33.70
C GLY A 170 -11.41 -7.28 35.01
N GLY A 171 -10.24 -7.92 34.93
CA GLY A 171 -9.37 -8.17 36.07
C GLY A 171 -8.73 -6.92 36.64
N THR A 172 -8.17 -7.00 37.85
CA THR A 172 -7.43 -5.90 38.50
C THR A 172 -5.93 -5.99 38.32
N THR A 173 -5.41 -7.15 37.89
CA THR A 173 -4.00 -7.35 37.59
C THR A 173 -3.68 -6.70 36.23
N ALA A 174 -2.52 -6.08 36.13
CA ALA A 174 -2.14 -5.36 34.93
C ALA A 174 -0.79 -5.80 34.36
N ALA A 175 -0.66 -5.71 33.04
CA ALA A 175 0.61 -5.59 32.35
C ALA A 175 0.92 -4.11 32.14
N ARG A 176 2.14 -3.67 32.44
CA ARG A 176 2.63 -2.29 32.28
C ARG A 176 3.94 -2.31 31.53
N GLY A 177 4.11 -1.36 30.62
CA GLY A 177 5.34 -1.32 29.85
C GLY A 177 5.61 0.02 29.21
N GLU A 178 6.72 0.04 28.50
CA GLU A 178 7.21 1.21 27.77
C GLU A 178 7.81 0.81 26.44
N VAL A 179 7.74 1.71 25.48
CA VAL A 179 8.36 1.61 24.17
C VAL A 179 9.14 2.88 23.88
N HIS A 180 10.35 2.70 23.36
CA HIS A 180 11.22 3.77 22.90
C HIS A 180 11.74 3.45 21.52
N ILE A 181 11.41 4.27 20.53
CA ILE A 181 11.85 4.13 19.15
C ILE A 181 12.51 5.43 18.71
N ASN A 182 13.67 5.30 18.06
CA ASN A 182 14.41 6.41 17.48
C ASN A 182 15.04 5.98 16.16
N ASN A 183 14.27 6.08 15.10
CA ASN A 183 14.70 5.74 13.75
C ASN A 183 15.36 6.96 13.07
N PRO A 184 16.25 6.73 12.07
CA PRO A 184 16.82 7.82 11.27
C PRO A 184 15.73 8.59 10.53
N ALA A 185 16.10 9.69 9.89
CA ALA A 185 15.16 10.40 9.02
C ALA A 185 14.63 9.49 7.91
N PRO A 186 13.32 9.55 7.60
CA PRO A 186 12.74 8.71 6.56
C PRO A 186 13.40 8.99 5.20
N PRO A 187 13.52 7.98 4.32
CA PRO A 187 13.91 8.22 2.93
C PRO A 187 12.98 9.24 2.26
N ALA A 188 13.51 10.08 1.38
CA ALA A 188 12.67 10.97 0.59
C ALA A 188 11.70 10.14 -0.27
N GLU A 189 10.47 10.58 -0.46
CA GLU A 189 9.54 9.91 -1.38
C GLU A 189 10.01 10.01 -2.83
N LEU A 190 9.56 9.07 -3.68
CA LEU A 190 9.84 9.12 -5.11
C LEU A 190 9.13 10.34 -5.73
N ASP A 191 9.93 11.21 -6.33
CA ASP A 191 9.44 12.32 -7.15
C ASP A 191 9.66 11.99 -8.64
N LEU A 192 8.58 12.08 -9.42
CA LEU A 192 8.58 11.85 -10.86
C LEU A 192 8.19 13.13 -11.59
N GLY A 193 8.97 13.46 -12.64
CA GLY A 193 8.59 14.45 -13.63
C GLY A 193 8.28 13.78 -14.97
N LEU A 194 7.28 14.31 -15.70
CA LEU A 194 6.93 13.90 -17.05
C LEU A 194 6.83 15.14 -17.93
N ALA A 195 7.44 15.10 -19.11
CA ALA A 195 7.25 16.10 -20.13
C ALA A 195 7.01 15.43 -21.48
N VAL A 196 6.09 15.99 -22.26
CA VAL A 196 5.78 15.59 -23.63
C VAL A 196 6.28 16.67 -24.58
N ALA A 197 7.04 16.30 -25.60
CA ALA A 197 7.51 17.25 -26.60
C ALA A 197 6.33 17.74 -27.46
N VAL A 198 6.32 19.03 -27.75
CA VAL A 198 5.24 19.68 -28.52
C VAL A 198 5.24 19.32 -30.01
N GLU A 199 6.22 18.54 -30.48
CA GLU A 199 6.34 18.03 -31.84
C GLU A 199 6.42 16.50 -31.84
N GLY A 200 5.84 15.88 -32.87
CA GLY A 200 5.91 14.45 -33.12
C GLY A 200 5.82 14.19 -34.62
N THR A 201 5.72 12.91 -35.02
CA THR A 201 5.60 12.56 -36.44
C THR A 201 4.41 11.65 -36.70
N ALA A 202 3.77 11.79 -37.85
CA ALA A 202 2.78 10.86 -38.40
C ALA A 202 3.37 10.12 -39.59
N SER A 203 3.48 8.81 -39.48
CA SER A 203 4.00 7.94 -40.54
C SER A 203 3.01 7.83 -41.69
N THR A 204 3.44 8.14 -42.91
CA THR A 204 2.65 7.95 -44.12
C THR A 204 2.60 6.48 -44.58
N LEU A 205 3.49 5.64 -44.03
CA LEU A 205 3.58 4.21 -44.41
C LEU A 205 2.62 3.35 -43.61
N ASN A 206 2.47 3.60 -42.29
CA ASN A 206 1.70 2.72 -41.39
C ASN A 206 0.64 3.46 -40.58
N GLY A 207 0.52 4.78 -40.76
CA GLY A 207 -0.51 5.59 -40.09
C GLY A 207 -0.31 5.80 -38.59
N LYS A 208 0.82 5.40 -38.02
CA LYS A 208 1.13 5.54 -36.60
C LYS A 208 1.66 6.94 -36.28
N ALA A 209 1.45 7.39 -35.04
CA ALA A 209 2.06 8.63 -34.55
C ALA A 209 3.22 8.28 -33.60
N THR A 210 4.38 8.90 -33.82
CA THR A 210 5.52 8.79 -32.91
C THR A 210 5.60 10.06 -32.07
N LEU A 211 5.62 9.85 -30.76
CA LEU A 211 5.72 10.88 -29.74
C LEU A 211 7.01 10.69 -28.97
N HIS A 212 7.50 11.74 -28.35
CA HIS A 212 8.67 11.70 -27.50
C HIS A 212 8.55 12.73 -26.38
N GLY A 213 9.39 12.59 -25.40
CA GLY A 213 9.44 13.47 -24.25
C GLY A 213 10.51 13.03 -23.29
N THR A 214 10.43 13.50 -22.07
CA THR A 214 11.37 13.16 -21.02
C THR A 214 10.66 12.78 -19.73
N VAL A 215 11.31 11.94 -18.90
CA VAL A 215 10.97 11.72 -17.50
C VAL A 215 12.15 12.10 -16.63
N SER A 216 11.88 12.60 -15.43
CA SER A 216 12.87 12.84 -14.40
C SER A 216 12.47 12.10 -13.11
N CYS A 217 13.45 11.78 -12.29
CA CYS A 217 13.25 11.10 -11.02
C CYS A 217 14.34 11.45 -10.01
N ASN A 218 14.03 11.39 -8.72
CA ASN A 218 15.00 11.58 -7.64
C ASN A 218 15.61 10.26 -7.11
N LYS A 219 15.11 9.09 -7.62
CA LYS A 219 15.61 7.75 -7.29
C LYS A 219 15.73 6.89 -8.54
N PRO A 220 16.67 5.92 -8.59
CA PRO A 220 16.74 4.98 -9.72
C PRO A 220 15.50 4.10 -9.77
N VAL A 221 14.68 4.25 -10.81
CA VAL A 221 13.43 3.49 -11.00
C VAL A 221 13.16 3.18 -12.47
N ARG A 222 12.39 2.13 -12.72
CA ARG A 222 11.80 1.88 -14.03
C ARG A 222 10.46 2.61 -14.12
N VAL A 223 10.35 3.50 -15.11
CA VAL A 223 9.15 4.30 -15.35
C VAL A 223 8.40 3.72 -16.56
N ALA A 224 7.15 3.39 -16.38
CA ALA A 224 6.23 3.09 -17.47
C ALA A 224 5.60 4.40 -17.96
N VAL A 225 5.68 4.68 -19.27
CA VAL A 225 5.02 5.83 -19.90
C VAL A 225 3.98 5.30 -20.87
N ALA A 226 2.73 5.65 -20.65
CA ALA A 226 1.60 5.24 -21.49
C ALA A 226 0.65 6.43 -21.70
N GLY A 227 -0.19 6.32 -22.71
CA GLY A 227 -1.17 7.38 -22.93
C GLY A 227 -1.99 7.21 -24.20
N ASP A 228 -2.87 8.19 -24.39
CA ASP A 228 -3.77 8.25 -25.53
C ASP A 228 -3.48 9.47 -26.41
N VAL A 229 -3.74 9.30 -27.69
CA VAL A 229 -3.59 10.36 -28.72
C VAL A 229 -4.92 10.54 -29.40
N THR A 230 -5.40 11.77 -29.42
CA THR A 230 -6.67 12.14 -30.07
C THR A 230 -6.41 13.19 -31.14
N GLN A 231 -6.88 12.93 -32.36
CA GLN A 231 -6.83 13.85 -33.48
C GLN A 231 -8.22 14.07 -34.08
N VAL A 232 -8.59 15.30 -34.29
CA VAL A 232 -9.77 15.65 -35.09
C VAL A 232 -9.32 16.14 -36.45
N LYS A 233 -9.71 15.43 -37.53
CA LYS A 233 -9.36 15.76 -38.89
C LYS A 233 -10.57 15.59 -39.82
N ASN A 234 -10.94 16.65 -40.55
CA ASN A 234 -12.08 16.63 -41.45
C ASN A 234 -13.35 16.02 -40.80
N GLN A 235 -13.69 16.48 -39.59
CA GLN A 235 -14.81 15.99 -38.76
C GLN A 235 -14.71 14.50 -38.34
N THR A 236 -13.56 13.87 -38.57
CA THR A 236 -13.30 12.50 -38.14
C THR A 236 -12.41 12.53 -36.88
N LEU A 237 -12.85 11.78 -35.86
CA LEU A 237 -12.11 11.58 -34.63
C LEU A 237 -11.22 10.34 -34.80
N ILE A 238 -9.90 10.53 -34.67
CA ILE A 238 -8.89 9.46 -34.72
C ILE A 238 -8.33 9.32 -33.31
N ARG A 239 -8.30 8.11 -32.80
CA ARG A 239 -7.74 7.79 -31.48
C ARG A 239 -6.71 6.68 -31.60
N GLY A 240 -5.75 6.67 -30.70
CA GLY A 240 -4.78 5.59 -30.57
C GLY A 240 -4.07 5.69 -29.25
N SER A 241 -3.48 4.59 -28.80
CA SER A 241 -2.74 4.52 -27.55
C SER A 241 -1.30 4.09 -27.78
N TYR A 242 -0.44 4.43 -26.83
CA TYR A 242 0.96 4.04 -26.81
C TYR A 242 1.38 3.59 -25.40
N SER A 243 2.44 2.79 -25.35
CA SER A 243 3.08 2.36 -24.10
C SER A 243 4.56 2.14 -24.37
N THR A 244 5.40 2.59 -23.45
CA THR A 244 6.84 2.40 -23.45
C THR A 244 7.35 2.35 -22.01
N SER A 245 8.62 2.01 -21.80
CA SER A 245 9.23 2.10 -20.47
C SER A 245 10.69 2.48 -20.58
N VAL A 246 11.18 3.26 -19.62
CA VAL A 246 12.56 3.70 -19.54
C VAL A 246 13.11 3.50 -18.13
N SER A 247 14.42 3.36 -18.02
CA SER A 247 15.11 3.36 -16.72
C SER A 247 15.50 4.79 -16.41
N CYS A 248 14.90 5.35 -15.37
CA CYS A 248 15.21 6.69 -14.87
C CYS A 248 16.29 6.60 -13.80
N VAL A 249 17.27 7.50 -13.87
CA VAL A 249 18.29 7.70 -12.84
C VAL A 249 18.32 9.18 -12.46
N PRO A 250 18.59 9.53 -11.19
CA PRO A 250 18.67 10.91 -10.75
C PRO A 250 19.71 11.72 -11.52
N GLY A 251 19.44 13.00 -11.68
CA GLY A 251 20.41 13.97 -12.21
C GLY A 251 20.03 14.59 -13.54
N ALA A 252 19.60 13.83 -14.54
CA ALA A 252 19.20 14.35 -15.84
C ALA A 252 17.90 13.70 -16.33
N PRO A 253 17.03 14.45 -17.04
CA PRO A 253 15.86 13.88 -17.68
C PRO A 253 16.24 12.80 -18.69
N VAL A 254 15.52 11.69 -18.68
CA VAL A 254 15.70 10.54 -19.58
C VAL A 254 14.66 10.61 -20.69
N GLU A 255 15.11 10.50 -21.94
CA GLU A 255 14.23 10.52 -23.10
C GLU A 255 13.39 9.25 -23.19
N TRP A 256 12.12 9.42 -23.57
CA TRP A 256 11.24 8.34 -23.96
C TRP A 256 10.66 8.56 -25.35
N THR A 257 10.35 7.47 -26.05
CA THR A 257 9.67 7.49 -27.33
C THR A 257 8.51 6.48 -27.27
N GLY A 258 7.33 6.93 -27.68
CA GLY A 258 6.12 6.12 -27.76
C GLY A 258 5.55 6.15 -29.18
N THR A 259 5.00 5.03 -29.62
CA THR A 259 4.33 4.92 -30.94
C THR A 259 2.86 4.62 -30.73
N ALA A 260 2.00 5.60 -30.98
CA ALA A 260 0.57 5.46 -30.92
C ALA A 260 0.04 4.76 -32.20
N VAL A 261 -0.73 3.69 -31.97
CA VAL A 261 -1.37 2.90 -33.01
C VAL A 261 -2.84 3.32 -33.12
N PRO A 262 -3.33 3.73 -34.32
CA PRO A 262 -4.75 4.06 -34.46
C PRO A 262 -5.64 2.87 -34.08
N THR A 263 -6.70 3.11 -33.32
CA THR A 263 -7.68 2.07 -32.94
C THR A 263 -8.69 1.77 -34.06
N GLY A 264 -8.82 2.67 -35.04
CA GLY A 264 -9.69 2.53 -36.21
C GLY A 264 -8.92 2.42 -37.53
N SER A 265 -9.63 2.43 -38.64
CA SER A 265 -9.05 2.36 -39.99
C SER A 265 -8.44 3.68 -40.49
N VAL A 266 -8.74 4.78 -39.82
CA VAL A 266 -8.23 6.11 -40.22
C VAL A 266 -6.87 6.37 -39.56
N PRO A 267 -5.81 6.61 -40.35
CA PRO A 267 -4.47 6.84 -39.82
C PRO A 267 -4.32 8.25 -39.22
N PHE A 268 -3.38 8.38 -38.30
CA PHE A 268 -2.92 9.70 -37.86
C PHE A 268 -2.31 10.47 -39.06
N GLN A 269 -2.54 11.76 -39.05
CA GLN A 269 -2.09 12.67 -40.12
C GLN A 269 -1.32 13.83 -39.54
N ARG A 270 -0.56 14.52 -40.39
CA ARG A 270 0.05 15.79 -39.97
C ARG A 270 -0.98 16.78 -39.46
N GLY A 271 -0.67 17.48 -38.37
CA GLY A 271 -1.56 18.44 -37.73
C GLY A 271 -1.48 18.37 -36.22
N LEU A 272 -2.38 19.06 -35.55
CA LEU A 272 -2.48 19.02 -34.09
C LEU A 272 -3.16 17.75 -33.64
N VAL A 273 -2.66 17.22 -32.52
CA VAL A 273 -3.25 16.15 -31.72
C VAL A 273 -3.23 16.57 -30.27
N GLU A 274 -4.13 16.05 -29.49
CA GLU A 274 -4.06 16.07 -28.03
C GLU A 274 -3.44 14.77 -27.55
N VAL A 275 -2.48 14.87 -26.66
CA VAL A 275 -1.77 13.75 -26.09
C VAL A 275 -2.01 13.76 -24.59
N GLU A 276 -2.66 12.74 -24.08
CA GLU A 276 -2.73 12.42 -22.66
C GLU A 276 -1.60 11.43 -22.36
N ALA A 277 -0.68 11.82 -21.48
CA ALA A 277 0.45 10.99 -21.09
C ALA A 277 0.41 10.72 -19.60
N ARG A 278 0.80 9.52 -19.20
CA ARG A 278 0.92 9.09 -17.83
C ARG A 278 2.26 8.40 -17.63
N ALA A 279 3.02 8.86 -16.64
CA ALA A 279 4.21 8.17 -16.14
C ALA A 279 3.88 7.51 -14.81
N THR A 280 4.25 6.25 -14.65
CA THR A 280 4.03 5.49 -13.41
C THR A 280 5.28 4.72 -13.04
N ALA A 281 5.66 4.77 -11.76
CA ALA A 281 6.71 3.96 -11.17
C ALA A 281 6.35 3.60 -9.73
N THR A 282 6.99 2.57 -9.18
CA THR A 282 6.85 2.21 -7.77
C THR A 282 8.00 2.81 -6.98
N ASP A 283 7.71 3.51 -5.89
CA ASP A 283 8.73 3.99 -4.96
C ASP A 283 9.48 2.78 -4.37
N PRO A 284 10.82 2.72 -4.50
CA PRO A 284 11.58 1.58 -4.02
C PRO A 284 11.66 1.47 -2.49
N ASP A 285 11.46 2.59 -1.76
CA ASP A 285 11.55 2.61 -0.30
C ASP A 285 10.20 2.34 0.37
N TYR A 286 9.11 2.78 -0.26
CA TYR A 286 7.76 2.69 0.32
C TYR A 286 6.83 1.71 -0.42
N ALA A 287 7.28 1.11 -1.54
CA ALA A 287 6.51 0.22 -2.40
C ALA A 287 5.18 0.82 -2.93
N GLN A 288 5.05 2.14 -2.89
CA GLN A 288 3.87 2.86 -3.34
C GLN A 288 3.95 3.25 -4.82
N PRO A 289 2.86 3.15 -5.60
CA PRO A 289 2.83 3.63 -6.97
C PRO A 289 2.76 5.17 -7.00
N VAL A 290 3.69 5.77 -7.74
CA VAL A 290 3.70 7.21 -8.02
C VAL A 290 3.29 7.40 -9.47
N THR A 291 2.32 8.29 -9.71
CA THR A 291 1.78 8.56 -11.04
C THR A 291 1.74 10.06 -11.32
N VAL A 292 2.26 10.45 -12.48
CA VAL A 292 2.18 11.82 -13.01
C VAL A 292 1.47 11.80 -14.35
N ASN A 293 0.54 12.73 -14.55
CA ASN A 293 -0.23 12.87 -15.77
C ASN A 293 0.07 14.22 -16.43
N GLU A 294 0.09 14.24 -17.76
CA GLU A 294 0.32 15.42 -18.58
C GLU A 294 -0.63 15.40 -19.77
N THR A 295 -1.26 16.52 -20.10
CA THR A 295 -2.07 16.67 -21.31
C THR A 295 -1.55 17.83 -22.14
N VAL A 296 -1.07 17.55 -23.35
CA VAL A 296 -0.37 18.51 -24.18
C VAL A 296 -0.85 18.47 -25.62
N PRO A 297 -1.07 19.64 -26.26
CA PRO A 297 -1.25 19.71 -27.71
C PRO A 297 0.09 19.48 -28.41
N VAL A 298 0.16 18.49 -29.28
CA VAL A 298 1.36 18.11 -30.04
C VAL A 298 1.12 18.33 -31.53
N ARG A 299 2.10 18.86 -32.21
CA ARG A 299 2.05 19.02 -33.68
C ARG A 299 2.74 17.84 -34.36
N LEU A 300 1.97 16.99 -35.01
CA LEU A 300 2.52 15.93 -35.86
C LEU A 300 3.03 16.49 -37.18
N ARG A 301 4.28 16.24 -37.49
CA ARG A 301 4.90 16.46 -38.80
C ARG A 301 4.79 15.19 -39.66
N ARG A 302 5.08 15.29 -40.94
CA ARG A 302 5.17 14.10 -41.82
C ARG A 302 6.47 13.35 -41.49
N GLY A 303 6.34 12.05 -41.16
CA GLY A 303 7.46 11.14 -40.98
C GLY A 303 7.65 10.21 -42.15
#